data_e68314afab3fcd21e5c0efc2cf839995
#
_entry.id   e68314afab3fcd21e5c0efc2cf839995
#
_cell.length_a   1.000
_cell.length_b   1.000
_cell.length_c   1.000
_cell.angle_alpha   90.00
_cell.angle_beta   90.00
_cell.angle_gamma   90.00
#
_symmetry.space_group_name_H-M   'P 1'
#
loop_
_entity.id
_entity.type
_entity.pdbx_description
1 polymer ?
#
loop_
_entity_poly.entity_id
_entity_poly.type
_entity_poly.pdbx_seq_one_letter_code
_entity_poly.pdbx_strand_id
1 'polypeptide(L)'
;SLAIQKWLNASVDQILEKNLEDAEAQIHFLILQLSLSAIATLVLLMISTYWINKPLKDLTHEIQQLGTQGLSHTIDISGPQELRELGSKLEWLRLRLHESVQQKEQFLRHISHELKTPLASLREGTDLLSEHVTGRLSRQQQEIVDIVRQNSIDLQHLIENLIDYNQMPHKKLN
;
A
#
# COMPACT_ATOMS: atom_id res chain seq x y z
N SER A 1 22.11 -1.88 -91.04
CA SER A 1 22.83 -2.10 -89.75
C SER A 1 22.66 -0.93 -88.78
N LEU A 2 22.85 0.32 -89.17
CA LEU A 2 22.77 1.51 -88.32
C LEU A 2 21.30 1.79 -87.76
N ALA A 3 20.27 1.49 -88.57
CA ALA A 3 18.86 1.68 -88.17
C ALA A 3 18.43 0.69 -87.08
N ILE A 4 18.89 -0.51 -87.08
CA ILE A 4 18.61 -1.52 -86.05
C ILE A 4 19.29 -1.21 -84.75
N GLN A 5 20.51 -0.70 -84.75
CA GLN A 5 21.24 -0.23 -83.55
C GLN A 5 20.53 0.97 -82.89
N LYS A 6 20.07 1.93 -83.68
CA LYS A 6 19.36 3.12 -83.17
C LYS A 6 17.99 2.72 -82.55
N TRP A 7 17.30 1.77 -83.14
CA TRP A 7 16.04 1.26 -82.58
C TRP A 7 16.26 0.45 -81.28
N LEU A 8 17.34 -0.36 -81.25
CA LEU A 8 17.67 -1.12 -80.05
C LEU A 8 18.07 -0.20 -78.87
N ASN A 9 18.87 0.81 -79.11
CA ASN A 9 19.24 1.78 -78.06
C ASN A 9 18.02 2.53 -77.57
N ALA A 10 17.12 3.03 -78.42
CA ALA A 10 15.89 3.69 -78.01
C ALA A 10 14.98 2.79 -77.18
N SER A 11 14.88 1.49 -77.52
CA SER A 11 14.08 0.55 -76.74
C SER A 11 14.71 0.20 -75.38
N VAL A 12 16.02 0.15 -75.30
CA VAL A 12 16.76 -0.04 -74.03
C VAL A 12 16.61 1.15 -73.14
N ASP A 13 16.78 2.39 -73.69
CA ASP A 13 16.60 3.62 -72.90
C ASP A 13 15.18 3.74 -72.36
N GLN A 14 14.13 3.41 -73.14
CA GLN A 14 12.74 3.43 -72.71
C GLN A 14 12.45 2.38 -71.61
N ILE A 15 13.06 1.19 -71.69
CA ILE A 15 12.96 0.17 -70.65
C ILE A 15 13.67 0.60 -69.36
N LEU A 16 14.85 1.23 -69.49
CA LEU A 16 15.58 1.78 -68.36
C LEU A 16 14.86 2.89 -67.66
N GLU A 17 14.33 3.89 -68.39
CA GLU A 17 13.52 4.95 -67.82
C GLU A 17 12.30 4.42 -67.06
N LYS A 18 11.58 3.50 -67.65
CA LYS A 18 10.40 2.91 -67.00
C LYS A 18 10.79 2.11 -65.73
N ASN A 19 11.86 1.35 -65.75
CA ASN A 19 12.34 0.61 -64.56
C ASN A 19 12.82 1.57 -63.46
N LEU A 20 13.39 2.74 -63.80
CA LEU A 20 13.77 3.78 -62.82
C LEU A 20 12.54 4.43 -62.19
N GLU A 21 11.53 4.81 -62.97
CA GLU A 21 10.27 5.32 -62.47
C GLU A 21 9.55 4.33 -61.53
N ASP A 22 9.48 3.06 -61.92
CA ASP A 22 8.89 1.98 -61.12
C ASP A 22 9.68 1.77 -59.80
N ALA A 23 11.02 1.86 -59.85
CA ALA A 23 11.87 1.75 -58.67
C ALA A 23 11.71 2.94 -57.72
N GLU A 24 11.61 4.17 -58.25
CA GLU A 24 11.36 5.36 -57.42
C GLU A 24 9.98 5.31 -56.74
N ALA A 25 8.95 4.89 -57.47
CA ALA A 25 7.62 4.71 -56.91
C ALA A 25 7.61 3.63 -55.80
N GLN A 26 8.33 2.53 -55.95
CA GLN A 26 8.47 1.49 -54.94
C GLN A 26 9.21 2.00 -53.70
N ILE A 27 10.27 2.80 -53.88
CA ILE A 27 11.03 3.40 -52.75
C ILE A 27 10.14 4.34 -51.98
N HIS A 28 9.38 5.22 -52.63
CA HIS A 28 8.44 6.13 -51.96
C HIS A 28 7.36 5.39 -51.18
N PHE A 29 6.83 4.31 -51.75
CA PHE A 29 5.84 3.45 -51.10
C PHE A 29 6.42 2.76 -49.84
N LEU A 30 7.66 2.25 -49.92
CA LEU A 30 8.35 1.64 -48.78
C LEU A 30 8.66 2.64 -47.68
N ILE A 31 9.09 3.88 -48.03
CA ILE A 31 9.34 4.95 -47.06
C ILE A 31 8.03 5.33 -46.34
N LEU A 32 6.93 5.43 -47.08
CA LEU A 32 5.62 5.76 -46.51
C LEU A 32 5.14 4.64 -45.57
N GLN A 33 5.30 3.38 -45.94
CA GLN A 33 4.95 2.25 -45.09
C GLN A 33 5.78 2.18 -43.83
N LEU A 34 7.10 2.41 -43.92
CA LEU A 34 8.02 2.45 -42.76
C LEU A 34 7.68 3.60 -41.82
N SER A 35 7.41 4.79 -42.37
CA SER A 35 7.05 5.95 -41.54
C SER A 35 5.70 5.73 -40.81
N LEU A 36 4.72 5.17 -41.49
CA LEU A 36 3.42 4.84 -40.88
C LEU A 36 3.55 3.81 -39.79
N SER A 37 4.36 2.75 -39.99
CA SER A 37 4.62 1.75 -38.98
C SER A 37 5.35 2.29 -37.76
N ALA A 38 6.32 3.17 -37.96
CA ALA A 38 7.03 3.86 -36.87
C ALA A 38 6.09 4.72 -36.02
N ILE A 39 5.21 5.49 -36.67
CA ILE A 39 4.21 6.31 -35.98
C ILE A 39 3.24 5.42 -35.20
N ALA A 40 2.73 4.35 -35.79
CA ALA A 40 1.85 3.41 -35.12
C ALA A 40 2.50 2.79 -33.87
N THR A 41 3.78 2.42 -33.97
CA THR A 41 4.55 1.88 -32.84
C THR A 41 4.69 2.91 -31.72
N LEU A 42 5.02 4.16 -32.03
CA LEU A 42 5.12 5.25 -31.06
C LEU A 42 3.79 5.51 -30.35
N VAL A 43 2.67 5.52 -31.08
CA VAL A 43 1.34 5.68 -30.50
C VAL A 43 1.00 4.52 -29.54
N LEU A 44 1.29 3.29 -29.95
CA LEU A 44 1.10 2.10 -29.08
C LEU A 44 1.92 2.17 -27.79
N LEU A 45 3.17 2.63 -27.86
CA LEU A 45 4.03 2.82 -26.70
C LEU A 45 3.47 3.91 -25.77
N MET A 46 2.99 5.02 -26.33
CA MET A 46 2.36 6.09 -25.54
C MET A 46 1.10 5.59 -24.81
N ILE A 47 0.23 4.88 -25.52
CA ILE A 47 -0.98 4.30 -24.95
C ILE A 47 -0.62 3.31 -23.84
N SER A 48 0.30 2.40 -24.09
CA SER A 48 0.77 1.42 -23.10
C SER A 48 1.31 2.11 -21.83
N THR A 49 2.12 3.15 -21.99
CA THR A 49 2.69 3.92 -20.87
C THR A 49 1.61 4.58 -20.04
N TYR A 50 0.61 5.19 -20.66
CA TYR A 50 -0.45 5.90 -19.96
C TYR A 50 -1.44 4.93 -19.28
N TRP A 51 -1.80 3.83 -19.94
CA TRP A 51 -2.85 2.91 -19.46
C TRP A 51 -2.36 1.88 -18.43
N ILE A 52 -1.07 1.56 -18.42
CA ILE A 52 -0.51 0.52 -17.54
C ILE A 52 0.43 1.11 -16.49
N ASN A 53 1.39 1.94 -16.91
CA ASN A 53 2.44 2.40 -15.99
C ASN A 53 1.93 3.44 -14.98
N LYS A 54 0.99 4.31 -15.35
CA LYS A 54 0.43 5.30 -14.44
C LYS A 54 -0.35 4.64 -13.30
N PRO A 55 -1.36 3.80 -13.56
CA PRO A 55 -2.10 3.13 -12.48
C PRO A 55 -1.22 2.23 -11.60
N LEU A 56 -0.17 1.64 -12.16
CA LEU A 56 0.77 0.83 -11.38
C LEU A 56 1.59 1.66 -10.40
N LYS A 57 2.00 2.87 -10.79
CA LYS A 57 2.66 3.83 -9.89
C LYS A 57 1.71 4.32 -8.81
N ASP A 58 0.47 4.61 -9.16
CA ASP A 58 -0.56 5.04 -8.21
C ASP A 58 -0.81 3.94 -7.17
N LEU A 59 -0.91 2.67 -7.60
CA LEU A 59 -1.01 1.51 -6.71
C LEU A 59 0.17 1.42 -5.73
N THR A 60 1.39 1.58 -6.24
CA THR A 60 2.60 1.54 -5.39
C THR A 60 2.58 2.67 -4.36
N HIS A 61 2.13 3.85 -4.75
CA HIS A 61 2.01 5.01 -3.88
C HIS A 61 0.95 4.79 -2.78
N GLU A 62 -0.21 4.25 -3.13
CA GLU A 62 -1.28 3.90 -2.17
C GLU A 62 -0.80 2.87 -1.14
N ILE A 63 -0.07 1.83 -1.58
CA ILE A 63 0.52 0.84 -0.66
C ILE A 63 1.54 1.49 0.30
N GLN A 64 2.37 2.41 -0.19
CA GLN A 64 3.32 3.13 0.66
C GLN A 64 2.61 4.04 1.66
N GLN A 65 1.54 4.70 1.25
CA GLN A 65 0.72 5.53 2.14
C GLN A 65 0.08 4.71 3.26
N LEU A 66 -0.41 3.51 2.98
CA LEU A 66 -0.92 2.59 4.01
C LEU A 66 0.10 2.32 5.11
N GLY A 67 1.38 2.16 4.74
CA GLY A 67 2.46 1.94 5.71
C GLY A 67 2.86 3.16 6.53
N THR A 68 2.66 4.38 6.00
CA THR A 68 3.17 5.62 6.62
C THR A 68 2.09 6.51 7.24
N GLN A 69 0.91 6.55 6.66
CA GLN A 69 -0.20 7.43 7.07
C GLN A 69 -1.32 6.68 7.80
N GLY A 70 -1.22 5.35 7.88
CA GLY A 70 -2.21 4.51 8.53
C GLY A 70 -3.37 4.09 7.61
N LEU A 71 -4.35 3.41 8.20
CA LEU A 71 -5.44 2.75 7.49
C LEU A 71 -6.64 3.66 7.20
N SER A 72 -6.51 4.98 7.34
CA SER A 72 -7.64 5.93 7.23
C SER A 72 -7.97 6.29 5.79
N HIS A 73 -7.02 6.15 4.87
CA HIS A 73 -7.21 6.52 3.46
C HIS A 73 -7.80 5.36 2.66
N THR A 74 -8.82 5.66 1.85
CA THR A 74 -9.50 4.68 1.00
C THR A 74 -8.69 4.45 -0.28
N ILE A 75 -8.48 3.20 -0.67
CA ILE A 75 -7.76 2.84 -1.89
C ILE A 75 -8.73 2.85 -3.06
N ASP A 76 -8.56 3.78 -4.00
CA ASP A 76 -9.31 3.83 -5.25
C ASP A 76 -8.36 3.81 -6.44
N ILE A 77 -8.40 2.72 -7.22
CA ILE A 77 -7.51 2.52 -8.35
C ILE A 77 -8.32 2.51 -9.64
N SER A 78 -7.98 3.47 -10.51
CA SER A 78 -8.52 3.57 -11.85
C SER A 78 -7.63 2.85 -12.85
N GLY A 79 -8.22 2.24 -13.90
CA GLY A 79 -7.44 1.60 -14.95
C GLY A 79 -8.11 0.36 -15.56
N PRO A 80 -7.33 -0.53 -16.19
CA PRO A 80 -7.78 -1.82 -16.70
C PRO A 80 -8.49 -2.66 -15.63
N GLN A 81 -9.32 -3.60 -16.07
CA GLN A 81 -10.15 -4.42 -15.17
C GLN A 81 -9.32 -5.15 -14.13
N GLU A 82 -8.16 -5.69 -14.51
CA GLU A 82 -7.26 -6.45 -13.65
C GLU A 82 -6.68 -5.59 -12.52
N LEU A 83 -6.34 -4.33 -12.81
CA LEU A 83 -5.84 -3.39 -11.82
C LEU A 83 -6.94 -2.91 -10.87
N ARG A 84 -8.16 -2.70 -11.36
CA ARG A 84 -9.32 -2.38 -10.51
C ARG A 84 -9.66 -3.53 -9.56
N GLU A 85 -9.59 -4.77 -10.04
CA GLU A 85 -9.80 -5.96 -9.21
C GLU A 85 -8.73 -6.06 -8.12
N LEU A 86 -7.46 -5.79 -8.45
CA LEU A 86 -6.37 -5.75 -7.49
C LEU A 86 -6.59 -4.63 -6.45
N GLY A 87 -6.99 -3.44 -6.88
CA GLY A 87 -7.35 -2.32 -5.99
C GLY A 87 -8.47 -2.69 -5.02
N SER A 88 -9.52 -3.34 -5.52
CA SER A 88 -10.63 -3.81 -4.67
C SER A 88 -10.19 -4.84 -3.63
N LYS A 89 -9.28 -5.75 -3.97
CA LYS A 89 -8.71 -6.73 -3.02
C LYS A 89 -7.84 -6.05 -1.97
N LEU A 90 -7.08 -5.01 -2.35
CA LEU A 90 -6.29 -4.20 -1.41
C LEU A 90 -7.19 -3.39 -0.47
N GLU A 91 -8.24 -2.77 -0.98
CA GLU A 91 -9.21 -2.05 -0.15
C GLU A 91 -9.92 -2.99 0.85
N TRP A 92 -10.31 -4.19 0.41
CA TRP A 92 -10.84 -5.20 1.30
C TRP A 92 -9.83 -5.58 2.41
N LEU A 93 -8.56 -5.76 2.06
CA LEU A 93 -7.50 -6.07 3.03
C LEU A 93 -7.31 -4.91 4.02
N ARG A 94 -7.28 -3.65 3.52
CA ARG A 94 -7.20 -2.45 4.36
C ARG A 94 -8.34 -2.40 5.38
N LEU A 95 -9.58 -2.63 4.92
CA LEU A 95 -10.76 -2.65 5.80
C LEU A 95 -10.64 -3.73 6.87
N ARG A 96 -10.20 -4.93 6.51
CA ARG A 96 -9.98 -6.02 7.46
C ARG A 96 -8.89 -5.71 8.49
N LEU A 97 -7.79 -5.10 8.05
CA LEU A 97 -6.75 -4.64 8.97
C LEU A 97 -7.28 -3.55 9.91
N HIS A 98 -8.01 -2.58 9.39
CA HIS A 98 -8.60 -1.50 10.17
C HIS A 98 -9.55 -2.05 11.25
N GLU A 99 -10.44 -2.96 10.87
CA GLU A 99 -11.34 -3.64 11.80
C GLU A 99 -10.57 -4.40 12.89
N SER A 100 -9.52 -5.14 12.52
CA SER A 100 -8.68 -5.88 13.47
C SER A 100 -7.97 -4.95 14.47
N VAL A 101 -7.46 -3.82 14.01
CA VAL A 101 -6.83 -2.81 14.88
C VAL A 101 -7.86 -2.23 15.85
N GLN A 102 -9.03 -1.85 15.36
CA GLN A 102 -10.12 -1.33 16.21
C GLN A 102 -10.58 -2.35 17.24
N GLN A 103 -10.76 -3.61 16.86
CA GLN A 103 -11.11 -4.68 17.79
C GLN A 103 -10.05 -4.87 18.88
N LYS A 104 -8.76 -4.85 18.52
CA LYS A 104 -7.67 -4.92 19.47
C LYS A 104 -7.69 -3.75 20.47
N GLU A 105 -7.92 -2.53 20.00
CA GLU A 105 -8.01 -1.35 20.86
C GLU A 105 -9.22 -1.39 21.80
N GLN A 106 -10.38 -1.83 21.29
CA GLN A 106 -11.57 -2.00 22.11
C GLN A 106 -11.37 -3.09 23.18
N PHE A 107 -10.75 -4.21 22.81
CA PHE A 107 -10.42 -5.28 23.73
C PHE A 107 -9.51 -4.79 24.86
N LEU A 108 -8.44 -4.07 24.53
CA LEU A 108 -7.52 -3.54 25.54
C LEU A 108 -8.19 -2.53 26.46
N ARG A 109 -9.03 -1.64 25.92
CA ARG A 109 -9.81 -0.70 26.75
C ARG A 109 -10.75 -1.45 27.71
N HIS A 110 -11.47 -2.43 27.20
CA HIS A 110 -12.40 -3.23 28.00
C HIS A 110 -11.68 -3.98 29.13
N ILE A 111 -10.63 -4.73 28.79
CA ILE A 111 -9.82 -5.46 29.79
C ILE A 111 -9.26 -4.50 30.85
N SER A 112 -8.85 -3.31 30.47
CA SER A 112 -8.33 -2.31 31.43
C SER A 112 -9.39 -1.85 32.41
N HIS A 113 -10.60 -1.59 31.95
CA HIS A 113 -11.72 -1.26 32.82
C HIS A 113 -12.06 -2.40 33.77
N GLU A 114 -12.14 -3.62 33.27
CA GLU A 114 -12.44 -4.83 34.03
C GLU A 114 -11.37 -5.18 35.07
N LEU A 115 -10.11 -4.79 34.82
CA LEU A 115 -9.01 -5.00 35.77
C LEU A 115 -8.87 -3.86 36.79
N LYS A 116 -9.23 -2.62 36.44
CA LYS A 116 -9.16 -1.48 37.39
C LYS A 116 -10.09 -1.67 38.59
N THR A 117 -11.27 -2.20 38.39
CA THR A 117 -12.28 -2.40 39.45
C THR A 117 -11.79 -3.36 40.56
N PRO A 118 -11.36 -4.61 40.28
CA PRO A 118 -10.87 -5.51 41.30
C PRO A 118 -9.57 -5.02 41.97
N LEU A 119 -8.69 -4.32 41.21
CA LEU A 119 -7.50 -3.72 41.78
C LEU A 119 -7.81 -2.59 42.77
N ALA A 120 -8.79 -1.73 42.45
CA ALA A 120 -9.27 -0.71 43.36
C ALA A 120 -9.83 -1.33 44.66
N SER A 121 -10.61 -2.40 44.55
CA SER A 121 -11.15 -3.11 45.71
C SER A 121 -10.07 -3.79 46.54
N LEU A 122 -9.04 -4.38 45.91
CA LEU A 122 -7.88 -4.95 46.62
C LEU A 122 -7.11 -3.87 47.37
N ARG A 123 -6.88 -2.72 46.76
CA ARG A 123 -6.21 -1.59 47.38
C ARG A 123 -7.00 -1.03 48.55
N GLU A 124 -8.31 -0.79 48.37
CA GLU A 124 -9.20 -0.31 49.44
C GLU A 124 -9.20 -1.30 50.61
N GLY A 125 -9.31 -2.62 50.34
CA GLY A 125 -9.24 -3.66 51.38
C GLY A 125 -7.90 -3.65 52.15
N THR A 126 -6.78 -3.49 51.44
CA THR A 126 -5.46 -3.40 52.09
C THR A 126 -5.26 -2.10 52.83
N ASP A 127 -5.79 -0.98 52.37
CA ASP A 127 -5.75 0.33 53.08
C ASP A 127 -6.56 0.24 54.38
N LEU A 128 -7.80 -0.32 54.37
CA LEU A 128 -8.61 -0.52 55.57
C LEU A 128 -7.93 -1.44 56.61
N LEU A 129 -7.24 -2.46 56.18
CA LEU A 129 -6.44 -3.34 57.04
C LEU A 129 -5.25 -2.59 57.67
N SER A 130 -4.55 -1.79 56.86
CA SER A 130 -3.39 -0.98 57.31
C SER A 130 -3.78 0.12 58.31
N GLU A 131 -4.97 0.70 58.15
CA GLU A 131 -5.56 1.72 59.06
C GLU A 131 -6.12 1.11 60.36
N HIS A 132 -5.96 -0.20 60.55
CA HIS A 132 -6.42 -0.92 61.75
C HIS A 132 -7.93 -0.86 61.99
N VAL A 133 -8.77 -0.59 61.00
CA VAL A 133 -10.22 -0.51 61.12
C VAL A 133 -10.81 -1.81 61.66
N THR A 134 -10.19 -2.94 61.32
CA THR A 134 -10.60 -4.29 61.73
C THR A 134 -9.90 -4.81 62.98
N GLY A 135 -9.03 -3.98 63.60
CA GLY A 135 -8.19 -4.33 64.74
C GLY A 135 -6.69 -4.28 64.39
N ARG A 136 -5.85 -4.37 65.42
CA ARG A 136 -4.37 -4.30 65.23
C ARG A 136 -3.87 -5.57 64.54
N LEU A 137 -3.11 -5.37 63.49
CA LEU A 137 -2.39 -6.45 62.80
C LEU A 137 -1.11 -6.82 63.56
N SER A 138 -0.76 -8.09 63.54
CA SER A 138 0.59 -8.53 63.94
C SER A 138 1.62 -8.01 62.91
N ARG A 139 2.90 -7.95 63.32
CA ARG A 139 3.99 -7.51 62.41
C ARG A 139 4.03 -8.32 61.12
N GLN A 140 3.85 -9.64 61.18
CA GLN A 140 3.85 -10.49 60.02
C GLN A 140 2.63 -10.24 59.09
N GLN A 141 1.45 -9.98 59.67
CA GLN A 141 0.26 -9.62 58.91
C GLN A 141 0.43 -8.28 58.22
N GLN A 142 1.01 -7.26 58.88
CA GLN A 142 1.30 -5.96 58.27
C GLN A 142 2.24 -6.11 57.09
N GLU A 143 3.33 -6.88 57.20
CA GLU A 143 4.26 -7.16 56.11
C GLU A 143 3.54 -7.76 54.87
N ILE A 144 2.59 -8.69 55.08
CA ILE A 144 1.84 -9.31 54.02
C ILE A 144 0.89 -8.30 53.34
N VAL A 145 0.18 -7.49 54.13
CA VAL A 145 -0.72 -6.43 53.61
C VAL A 145 0.06 -5.44 52.80
N ASP A 146 1.22 -5.00 53.24
CA ASP A 146 2.08 -4.05 52.51
C ASP A 146 2.57 -4.66 51.17
N ILE A 147 2.91 -5.95 51.14
CA ILE A 147 3.27 -6.63 49.90
C ILE A 147 2.10 -6.69 48.93
N VAL A 148 0.87 -7.03 49.39
CA VAL A 148 -0.31 -7.10 48.54
C VAL A 148 -0.67 -5.72 47.98
N ARG A 149 -0.61 -4.69 48.84
CA ARG A 149 -0.84 -3.31 48.44
C ARG A 149 0.14 -2.85 47.36
N GLN A 150 1.44 -3.08 47.57
CA GLN A 150 2.45 -2.68 46.61
C GLN A 150 2.27 -3.40 45.26
N ASN A 151 2.05 -4.71 45.29
CA ASN A 151 1.80 -5.47 44.06
C ASN A 151 0.54 -5.01 43.32
N SER A 152 -0.51 -4.58 44.02
CA SER A 152 -1.71 -4.03 43.39
C SER A 152 -1.45 -2.72 42.67
N ILE A 153 -0.61 -1.83 43.25
CA ILE A 153 -0.17 -0.58 42.65
C ILE A 153 0.68 -0.86 41.41
N ASP A 154 1.64 -1.75 41.52
CA ASP A 154 2.55 -2.11 40.42
C ASP A 154 1.77 -2.69 39.24
N LEU A 155 0.77 -3.56 39.51
CA LEU A 155 -0.09 -4.12 38.50
C LEU A 155 -0.96 -3.06 37.82
N GLN A 156 -1.48 -2.08 38.57
CA GLN A 156 -2.22 -0.95 38.00
C GLN A 156 -1.34 -0.15 37.03
N HIS A 157 -0.12 0.18 37.41
CA HIS A 157 0.82 0.88 36.55
C HIS A 157 1.18 0.08 35.29
N LEU A 158 1.34 -1.23 35.40
CA LEU A 158 1.59 -2.09 34.25
C LEU A 158 0.44 -2.07 33.24
N ILE A 159 -0.81 -2.10 33.72
CA ILE A 159 -2.00 -2.01 32.88
C ILE A 159 -2.07 -0.65 32.21
N GLU A 160 -1.83 0.44 32.92
CA GLU A 160 -1.83 1.80 32.38
C GLU A 160 -0.76 1.97 31.30
N ASN A 161 0.46 1.52 31.56
CA ASN A 161 1.55 1.55 30.58
C ASN A 161 1.25 0.71 29.34
N LEU A 162 0.59 -0.44 29.49
CA LEU A 162 0.19 -1.28 28.35
C LEU A 162 -0.82 -0.57 27.45
N ILE A 163 -1.77 0.17 28.04
CA ILE A 163 -2.76 0.95 27.29
C ILE A 163 -2.08 2.08 26.53
N ASP A 164 -1.27 2.87 27.24
CA ASP A 164 -0.57 4.03 26.68
C ASP A 164 0.34 3.61 25.52
N TYR A 165 1.07 2.50 25.68
CA TYR A 165 1.91 1.96 24.61
C TYR A 165 1.11 1.58 23.35
N ASN A 166 -0.08 0.99 23.53
CA ASN A 166 -0.93 0.62 22.39
C ASN A 166 -1.70 1.80 21.78
N GLN A 167 -1.88 2.90 22.51
CA GLN A 167 -2.53 4.13 22.02
C GLN A 167 -1.53 5.08 21.35
N MET A 168 -0.23 4.91 21.57
CA MET A 168 0.76 5.68 20.83
C MET A 168 0.61 5.33 19.35
N PRO A 169 0.27 6.30 18.46
CA PRO A 169 0.31 6.04 17.04
C PRO A 169 1.72 5.55 16.72
N HIS A 170 1.83 4.51 15.91
CA HIS A 170 3.11 3.99 15.42
C HIS A 170 3.85 5.11 14.67
N LYS A 171 4.39 6.04 15.45
CA LYS A 171 5.12 7.19 14.95
C LYS A 171 6.51 6.73 14.61
N LYS A 172 6.69 6.42 13.31
CA LYS A 172 7.99 6.35 12.60
C LYS A 172 9.03 5.44 13.24
N LEU A 173 9.05 4.20 12.79
CA LEU A 173 10.33 3.52 12.55
C LEU A 173 10.99 4.21 11.33
N ASN A 174 11.89 5.14 11.61
CA ASN A 174 12.89 5.60 10.64
C ASN A 174 13.93 4.51 10.45
#